data_4f58b06f9dce76fbf6ef334d678f7073
#
_entry.id   4f58b06f9dce76fbf6ef334d678f7073
#
_cell.length_a   1.000
_cell.length_b   1.000
_cell.length_c   1.000
_cell.angle_alpha   90.00
_cell.angle_beta   90.00
_cell.angle_gamma   90.00
#
_symmetry.space_group_name_H-M   'P 1'
#
loop_
_entity.id
_entity.type
_entity.pdbx_description
1 polymer ?
#
loop_
_entity_poly.entity_id
_entity_poly.type
_entity_poly.pdbx_seq_one_letter_code
_entity_poly.pdbx_strand_id
1 'polypeptide(L)'
;MTVAWVIGAGGLLGSALRRWLHFEGTELFSPPERFRWGSEPELALQVAAAVQAFADRVNAARRWEIYWAAGLGTMGSPESELALETRSLVLLLRRVESESRLMAMPGTIAFASSAGAIYAGSSAYIITEDTAAAPTTAYALEKLRQEDLVRSFVLANSKTTALLARFSTLYGPGQSLGKRQGLVAHIARCILRNQVIQIYVPFDTIRDYIAADEAAAAMVAALRSTSEKPRVLMKIVASERPTTIAEIISVFRRIARRPPRIVTSASNLSKLYSRRVLFQSKLLQESAPAIRISLLIGISQVMTAERVAFARSPGVPQ
;
A
#
# COMPACT_ATOMS: atom_id res chain seq x y z
N MET A 1 -25.57 -3.44 -5.28
CA MET A 1 -24.46 -3.44 -6.22
C MET A 1 -23.50 -2.34 -5.78
N THR A 2 -22.20 -2.59 -5.79
CA THR A 2 -21.16 -1.64 -5.37
C THR A 2 -20.26 -1.38 -6.57
N VAL A 3 -19.92 -0.14 -6.84
CA VAL A 3 -18.90 0.23 -7.84
C VAL A 3 -17.66 0.69 -7.10
N ALA A 4 -16.51 0.10 -7.41
CA ALA A 4 -15.23 0.38 -6.79
C ALA A 4 -14.27 1.07 -7.77
N TRP A 5 -13.57 2.10 -7.30
CA TRP A 5 -12.51 2.78 -8.02
C TRP A 5 -11.18 2.65 -7.28
N VAL A 6 -10.20 2.03 -7.93
CA VAL A 6 -8.84 1.88 -7.38
C VAL A 6 -7.93 2.93 -8.01
N ILE A 7 -7.54 3.93 -7.23
CA ILE A 7 -6.61 4.98 -7.64
C ILE A 7 -5.19 4.51 -7.32
N GLY A 8 -4.28 4.59 -8.29
CA GLY A 8 -2.98 3.92 -8.21
C GLY A 8 -3.01 2.44 -8.62
N ALA A 9 -3.96 2.08 -9.48
CA ALA A 9 -4.25 0.73 -9.95
C ALA A 9 -3.07 -0.03 -10.58
N GLY A 10 -2.03 0.67 -11.06
CA GLY A 10 -0.80 0.09 -11.60
C GLY A 10 0.29 -0.19 -10.56
N GLY A 11 0.10 0.26 -9.31
CA GLY A 11 1.04 0.04 -8.21
C GLY A 11 0.91 -1.36 -7.60
N LEU A 12 1.82 -1.70 -6.67
CA LEU A 12 1.86 -3.01 -6.00
C LEU A 12 0.53 -3.32 -5.29
N LEU A 13 0.07 -2.44 -4.40
CA LEU A 13 -1.20 -2.61 -3.70
C LEU A 13 -2.40 -2.44 -4.64
N GLY A 14 -2.37 -1.43 -5.52
CA GLY A 14 -3.49 -1.14 -6.41
C GLY A 14 -3.80 -2.27 -7.39
N SER A 15 -2.76 -2.93 -7.93
CA SER A 15 -2.95 -4.10 -8.79
C SER A 15 -3.51 -5.31 -8.02
N ALA A 16 -3.08 -5.50 -6.77
CA ALA A 16 -3.61 -6.54 -5.88
C ALA A 16 -5.08 -6.28 -5.52
N LEU A 17 -5.44 -5.03 -5.19
CA LEU A 17 -6.83 -4.63 -4.94
C LEU A 17 -7.72 -4.89 -6.15
N ARG A 18 -7.27 -4.55 -7.36
CA ARG A 18 -8.04 -4.83 -8.58
C ARG A 18 -8.29 -6.32 -8.79
N ARG A 19 -7.26 -7.16 -8.59
CA ARG A 19 -7.42 -8.61 -8.70
C ARG A 19 -8.42 -9.13 -7.68
N TRP A 20 -8.31 -8.69 -6.43
CA TRP A 20 -9.18 -9.14 -5.35
C TRP A 20 -10.64 -8.71 -5.57
N LEU A 21 -10.87 -7.43 -5.87
CA LEU A 21 -12.21 -6.89 -6.12
C LEU A 21 -12.87 -7.56 -7.35
N HIS A 22 -12.09 -7.84 -8.38
CA HIS A 22 -12.56 -8.58 -9.55
C HIS A 22 -12.94 -10.02 -9.19
N PHE A 23 -12.11 -10.69 -8.39
CA PHE A 23 -12.38 -12.05 -7.91
C PHE A 23 -13.68 -12.12 -7.08
N GLU A 24 -13.97 -11.10 -6.27
CA GLU A 24 -15.23 -10.99 -5.51
C GLU A 24 -16.44 -10.55 -6.38
N GLY A 25 -16.27 -10.36 -7.67
CA GLY A 25 -17.35 -9.91 -8.55
C GLY A 25 -17.74 -8.45 -8.36
N THR A 26 -16.88 -7.63 -7.75
CA THR A 26 -17.14 -6.18 -7.60
C THR A 26 -16.96 -5.48 -8.93
N GLU A 27 -17.91 -4.62 -9.29
CA GLU A 27 -17.80 -3.78 -10.47
C GLU A 27 -16.66 -2.76 -10.29
N LEU A 28 -15.69 -2.80 -11.22
CA LEU A 28 -14.53 -1.92 -11.19
C LEU A 28 -14.71 -0.77 -12.18
N PHE A 29 -14.61 0.45 -11.67
CA PHE A 29 -14.48 1.64 -12.51
C PHE A 29 -13.03 1.85 -12.91
N SER A 30 -12.82 2.20 -14.18
CA SER A 30 -11.54 2.65 -14.72
C SER A 30 -11.74 4.05 -15.31
N PRO A 31 -10.88 5.02 -14.97
CA PRO A 31 -11.00 6.36 -15.53
C PRO A 31 -10.79 6.35 -17.04
N PRO A 32 -11.38 7.30 -17.79
CA PRO A 32 -11.24 7.38 -19.25
C PRO A 32 -9.79 7.47 -19.70
N GLU A 33 -8.94 8.13 -18.92
CA GLU A 33 -7.53 8.35 -19.20
C GLU A 33 -6.63 8.01 -18.00
N ARG A 34 -5.37 7.71 -18.29
CA ARG A 34 -4.34 7.55 -17.24
C ARG A 34 -3.96 8.91 -16.68
N PHE A 35 -3.91 9.01 -15.36
CA PHE A 35 -3.51 10.24 -14.68
C PHE A 35 -2.05 10.60 -14.92
N ARG A 36 -1.81 11.87 -15.26
CA ARG A 36 -0.48 12.47 -15.40
C ARG A 36 -0.07 13.14 -14.10
N TRP A 37 0.40 12.34 -13.16
CA TRP A 37 0.72 12.76 -11.80
C TRP A 37 1.77 13.89 -11.71
N GLY A 38 2.60 14.08 -12.74
CA GLY A 38 3.64 15.10 -12.77
C GLY A 38 3.16 16.50 -13.21
N SER A 39 1.91 16.63 -13.67
CA SER A 39 1.33 17.89 -14.16
C SER A 39 0.04 18.20 -13.40
N GLU A 40 0.10 19.12 -12.45
CA GLU A 40 -1.06 19.46 -11.62
C GLU A 40 -2.25 20.00 -12.44
N PRO A 41 -2.07 20.89 -13.48
CA PRO A 41 -3.19 21.33 -14.31
C PRO A 41 -3.85 20.20 -15.09
N GLU A 42 -3.07 19.31 -15.71
CA GLU A 42 -3.61 18.17 -16.45
C GLU A 42 -4.29 17.19 -15.52
N LEU A 43 -3.68 16.89 -14.37
CA LEU A 43 -4.27 16.03 -13.35
C LEU A 43 -5.62 16.58 -12.87
N ALA A 44 -5.75 17.90 -12.70
CA ALA A 44 -7.00 18.53 -12.27
C ALA A 44 -8.14 18.29 -13.27
N LEU A 45 -7.87 18.43 -14.57
CA LEU A 45 -8.83 18.14 -15.62
C LEU A 45 -9.19 16.65 -15.69
N GLN A 46 -8.18 15.79 -15.63
CA GLN A 46 -8.37 14.34 -15.66
C GLN A 46 -9.16 13.82 -14.46
N VAL A 47 -8.87 14.34 -13.25
CA VAL A 47 -9.63 13.98 -12.04
C VAL A 47 -11.07 14.45 -12.12
N ALA A 48 -11.31 15.67 -12.64
CA ALA A 48 -12.67 16.19 -12.83
C ALA A 48 -13.48 15.29 -13.77
N ALA A 49 -12.94 14.96 -14.94
CA ALA A 49 -13.59 14.07 -15.90
C ALA A 49 -13.80 12.65 -15.33
N ALA A 50 -12.81 12.12 -14.60
CA ALA A 50 -12.89 10.80 -13.98
C ALA A 50 -13.96 10.74 -12.88
N VAL A 51 -14.08 11.76 -12.02
CA VAL A 51 -15.12 11.82 -10.98
C VAL A 51 -16.51 11.90 -11.60
N GLN A 52 -16.69 12.70 -12.66
CA GLN A 52 -17.96 12.76 -13.38
C GLN A 52 -18.34 11.40 -13.98
N ALA A 53 -17.42 10.75 -14.71
CA ALA A 53 -17.64 9.43 -15.29
C ALA A 53 -17.90 8.37 -14.21
N PHE A 54 -17.24 8.48 -13.05
CA PHE A 54 -17.47 7.60 -11.90
C PHE A 54 -18.87 7.79 -11.34
N ALA A 55 -19.33 9.04 -11.19
CA ALA A 55 -20.69 9.36 -10.74
C ALA A 55 -21.74 8.81 -11.69
N ASP A 56 -21.53 8.93 -13.02
CA ASP A 56 -22.42 8.34 -14.03
C ASP A 56 -22.53 6.82 -13.86
N ARG A 57 -21.40 6.16 -13.58
CA ARG A 57 -21.36 4.70 -13.39
C ARG A 57 -22.03 4.27 -12.08
N VAL A 58 -21.87 5.05 -11.02
CA VAL A 58 -22.46 4.79 -9.70
C VAL A 58 -23.96 5.01 -9.67
N ASN A 59 -24.51 5.79 -10.57
CA ASN A 59 -25.93 6.21 -10.56
C ASN A 59 -26.93 5.02 -10.51
N ALA A 60 -26.56 3.85 -11.07
CA ALA A 60 -27.33 2.62 -11.00
C ALA A 60 -26.94 1.71 -9.81
N ALA A 61 -25.98 2.12 -8.99
CA ALA A 61 -25.47 1.34 -7.86
C ALA A 61 -26.14 1.78 -6.54
N ARG A 62 -25.90 0.98 -5.46
CA ARG A 62 -26.40 1.31 -4.12
C ARG A 62 -25.38 2.06 -3.27
N ARG A 63 -24.08 1.94 -3.61
CA ARG A 63 -22.95 2.55 -2.90
C ARG A 63 -21.71 2.60 -3.79
N TRP A 64 -20.77 3.48 -3.43
CA TRP A 64 -19.46 3.58 -4.07
C TRP A 64 -18.32 3.35 -3.08
N GLU A 65 -17.20 2.85 -3.60
CA GLU A 65 -15.96 2.65 -2.86
C GLU A 65 -14.79 3.24 -3.65
N ILE A 66 -13.98 4.09 -3.01
CA ILE A 66 -12.72 4.62 -3.57
C ILE A 66 -11.57 4.06 -2.74
N TYR A 67 -10.66 3.35 -3.38
CA TYR A 67 -9.43 2.84 -2.80
C TYR A 67 -8.26 3.71 -3.24
N TRP A 68 -7.73 4.52 -2.33
CA TRP A 68 -6.55 5.31 -2.59
C TRP A 68 -5.29 4.50 -2.31
N ALA A 69 -4.70 3.90 -3.35
CA ALA A 69 -3.44 3.15 -3.34
C ALA A 69 -2.33 3.86 -4.15
N ALA A 70 -2.56 5.13 -4.52
CA ALA A 70 -1.58 5.95 -5.18
C ALA A 70 -0.55 6.49 -4.18
N GLY A 71 0.69 6.59 -4.62
CA GLY A 71 1.81 7.14 -3.87
C GLY A 71 3.14 6.59 -4.36
N LEU A 72 4.09 7.48 -4.58
CA LEU A 72 5.48 7.14 -4.92
C LEU A 72 6.42 7.35 -3.75
N GLY A 73 6.00 8.13 -2.76
CA GLY A 73 6.78 8.50 -1.59
C GLY A 73 7.28 7.31 -0.78
N THR A 74 8.46 7.50 -0.22
CA THR A 74 9.17 6.54 0.63
C THR A 74 9.74 7.28 1.83
N MET A 75 10.24 6.56 2.83
CA MET A 75 10.87 7.18 4.01
C MET A 75 12.06 8.10 3.68
N GLY A 76 12.65 7.96 2.49
CA GLY A 76 13.75 8.80 2.00
C GLY A 76 13.36 9.80 0.90
N SER A 77 12.06 9.97 0.62
CA SER A 77 11.61 10.94 -0.39
C SER A 77 11.70 12.37 0.13
N PRO A 78 12.04 13.33 -0.73
CA PRO A 78 12.06 14.75 -0.38
C PRO A 78 10.62 15.27 -0.16
N GLU A 79 10.49 16.29 0.69
CA GLU A 79 9.18 16.89 1.05
C GLU A 79 8.40 17.39 -0.18
N SER A 80 9.09 17.90 -1.20
CA SER A 80 8.47 18.38 -2.43
C SER A 80 7.70 17.29 -3.18
N GLU A 81 8.24 16.06 -3.25
CA GLU A 81 7.55 14.92 -3.86
C GLU A 81 6.34 14.48 -3.01
N LEU A 82 6.50 14.47 -1.69
CA LEU A 82 5.44 14.10 -0.76
C LEU A 82 4.27 15.09 -0.79
N ALA A 83 4.58 16.39 -0.91
CA ALA A 83 3.58 17.44 -1.04
C ALA A 83 2.75 17.30 -2.33
N LEU A 84 3.34 16.80 -3.44
CA LEU A 84 2.59 16.50 -4.68
C LEU A 84 1.56 15.40 -4.47
N GLU A 85 1.90 14.34 -3.74
CA GLU A 85 0.95 13.28 -3.41
C GLU A 85 -0.24 13.82 -2.61
N THR A 86 0.03 14.64 -1.61
CA THR A 86 -1.02 15.24 -0.78
C THR A 86 -1.92 16.18 -1.58
N ARG A 87 -1.34 17.03 -2.46
CA ARG A 87 -2.15 17.88 -3.35
C ARG A 87 -3.05 17.04 -4.27
N SER A 88 -2.55 15.93 -4.79
CA SER A 88 -3.35 15.01 -5.62
C SER A 88 -4.53 14.41 -4.85
N LEU A 89 -4.31 14.04 -3.58
CA LEU A 89 -5.38 13.56 -2.70
C LEU A 89 -6.42 14.65 -2.43
N VAL A 90 -5.98 15.87 -2.08
CA VAL A 90 -6.87 17.02 -1.85
C VAL A 90 -7.71 17.30 -3.09
N LEU A 91 -7.10 17.28 -4.27
CA LEU A 91 -7.80 17.50 -5.53
C LEU A 91 -8.92 16.45 -5.74
N LEU A 92 -8.62 15.17 -5.51
CA LEU A 92 -9.65 14.13 -5.60
C LEU A 92 -10.78 14.37 -4.60
N LEU A 93 -10.44 14.55 -3.32
CA LEU A 93 -11.45 14.71 -2.27
C LEU A 93 -12.39 15.89 -2.55
N ARG A 94 -11.84 17.05 -2.96
CA ARG A 94 -12.64 18.22 -3.35
C ARG A 94 -13.55 17.95 -4.54
N ARG A 95 -13.08 17.21 -5.55
CA ARG A 95 -13.89 16.86 -6.72
C ARG A 95 -14.99 15.88 -6.38
N VAL A 96 -14.71 14.88 -5.55
CA VAL A 96 -15.72 13.94 -5.04
C VAL A 96 -16.77 14.70 -4.21
N GLU A 97 -16.36 15.61 -3.32
CA GLU A 97 -17.25 16.43 -2.49
C GLU A 97 -18.14 17.35 -3.32
N SER A 98 -17.63 17.93 -4.40
CA SER A 98 -18.40 18.78 -5.30
C SER A 98 -19.40 18.02 -6.21
N GLU A 99 -19.30 16.69 -6.28
CA GLU A 99 -20.20 15.85 -7.09
C GLU A 99 -21.40 15.41 -6.24
N SER A 100 -22.50 16.15 -6.36
CA SER A 100 -23.72 15.96 -5.55
C SER A 100 -24.31 14.55 -5.65
N ARG A 101 -24.19 13.88 -6.80
CA ARG A 101 -24.68 12.51 -7.02
C ARG A 101 -23.94 11.51 -6.15
N LEU A 102 -22.60 11.67 -5.99
CA LEU A 102 -21.81 10.83 -5.09
C LEU A 102 -22.15 11.14 -3.62
N MET A 103 -22.30 12.41 -3.27
CA MET A 103 -22.64 12.81 -1.89
C MET A 103 -24.07 12.44 -1.48
N ALA A 104 -24.97 12.25 -2.44
CA ALA A 104 -26.33 11.77 -2.18
C ALA A 104 -26.38 10.28 -1.79
N MET A 105 -25.31 9.52 -2.03
CA MET A 105 -25.26 8.05 -1.86
C MET A 105 -24.26 7.63 -0.77
N PRO A 106 -24.46 6.45 -0.15
CA PRO A 106 -23.46 5.87 0.75
C PRO A 106 -22.14 5.65 0.02
N GLY A 107 -21.06 6.17 0.58
CA GLY A 107 -19.74 6.05 0.01
C GLY A 107 -18.68 5.71 1.03
N THR A 108 -17.57 5.13 0.57
CA THR A 108 -16.46 4.82 1.44
C THR A 108 -15.12 5.13 0.76
N ILE A 109 -14.21 5.75 1.53
CA ILE A 109 -12.82 5.96 1.12
C ILE A 109 -11.92 5.04 1.92
N ALA A 110 -11.22 4.15 1.24
CA ALA A 110 -10.18 3.32 1.81
C ALA A 110 -8.80 3.91 1.47
N PHE A 111 -8.13 4.47 2.46
CA PHE A 111 -6.85 5.16 2.29
C PHE A 111 -5.68 4.26 2.70
N ALA A 112 -4.71 4.05 1.79
CA ALA A 112 -3.49 3.32 2.07
C ALA A 112 -2.47 4.22 2.80
N SER A 113 -2.32 3.99 4.10
CA SER A 113 -1.34 4.61 4.99
C SER A 113 -0.20 3.64 5.33
N SER A 114 0.70 4.02 6.23
CA SER A 114 1.93 3.26 6.54
C SER A 114 2.16 3.10 8.03
N ALA A 115 1.97 1.89 8.55
CA ALA A 115 2.32 1.57 9.94
C ALA A 115 3.84 1.64 10.14
N GLY A 116 4.62 1.07 9.21
CA GLY A 116 6.08 1.04 9.32
C GLY A 116 6.75 2.42 9.43
N ALA A 117 6.14 3.46 8.85
CA ALA A 117 6.65 4.82 8.94
C ALA A 117 6.09 5.58 10.14
N ILE A 118 4.77 5.51 10.35
CA ILE A 118 4.07 6.29 11.39
C ILE A 118 4.52 5.89 12.80
N TYR A 119 4.88 4.63 13.00
CA TYR A 119 5.33 4.12 14.29
C TYR A 119 6.86 3.90 14.39
N ALA A 120 7.63 4.45 13.46
CA ALA A 120 9.09 4.21 13.39
C ALA A 120 9.85 4.64 14.65
N GLY A 121 9.38 5.68 15.35
CA GLY A 121 9.94 6.19 16.60
C GLY A 121 9.33 5.61 17.87
N SER A 122 8.37 4.68 17.76
CA SER A 122 7.73 4.09 18.93
C SER A 122 8.67 3.19 19.72
N SER A 123 8.65 3.31 21.03
CA SER A 123 9.33 2.42 21.96
C SER A 123 8.50 1.19 22.36
N ALA A 124 7.25 1.09 21.89
CA ALA A 124 6.37 -0.02 22.20
C ALA A 124 6.93 -1.33 21.63
N TYR A 125 6.90 -2.40 22.44
CA TYR A 125 7.33 -3.73 22.03
C TYR A 125 6.43 -4.33 20.96
N ILE A 126 5.12 -4.14 21.09
CA ILE A 126 4.10 -4.51 20.12
C ILE A 126 3.30 -3.26 19.79
N ILE A 127 3.13 -2.99 18.52
CA ILE A 127 2.37 -1.86 18.00
C ILE A 127 0.96 -2.33 17.66
N THR A 128 -0.02 -1.63 18.22
CA THR A 128 -1.45 -1.85 18.00
C THR A 128 -2.11 -0.54 17.54
N GLU A 129 -3.41 -0.58 17.26
CA GLU A 129 -4.18 0.63 16.93
C GLU A 129 -4.19 1.66 18.06
N ASP A 130 -4.01 1.23 19.32
CA ASP A 130 -3.95 2.14 20.49
C ASP A 130 -2.57 2.75 20.70
N THR A 131 -1.55 2.30 19.97
CA THR A 131 -0.20 2.85 20.08
C THR A 131 -0.16 4.26 19.51
N ALA A 132 0.39 5.21 20.28
CA ALA A 132 0.55 6.58 19.80
C ALA A 132 1.48 6.63 18.60
N ALA A 133 1.11 7.44 17.59
CA ALA A 133 1.95 7.70 16.44
C ALA A 133 3.27 8.36 16.88
N ALA A 134 4.39 7.88 16.32
CA ALA A 134 5.73 8.39 16.59
C ALA A 134 6.52 8.56 15.28
N PRO A 135 6.11 9.50 14.41
CA PRO A 135 6.73 9.72 13.10
C PRO A 135 8.15 10.26 13.26
N THR A 136 9.10 9.73 12.47
CA THR A 136 10.51 10.17 12.49
C THR A 136 10.97 10.70 11.14
N THR A 137 10.10 10.69 10.12
CA THR A 137 10.43 11.12 8.76
C THR A 137 9.36 12.03 8.19
N ALA A 138 9.71 12.87 7.22
CA ALA A 138 8.76 13.70 6.47
C ALA A 138 7.64 12.85 5.84
N TYR A 139 7.98 11.67 5.31
CA TYR A 139 7.00 10.72 4.78
C TYR A 139 5.95 10.29 5.81
N ALA A 140 6.36 10.00 7.04
CA ALA A 140 5.44 9.60 8.10
C ALA A 140 4.51 10.75 8.51
N LEU A 141 5.05 11.97 8.63
CA LEU A 141 4.27 13.18 8.92
C LEU A 141 3.26 13.46 7.81
N GLU A 142 3.68 13.33 6.55
CA GLU A 142 2.79 13.58 5.42
C GLU A 142 1.69 12.51 5.32
N LYS A 143 1.97 11.24 5.67
CA LYS A 143 0.94 10.20 5.77
C LYS A 143 -0.10 10.52 6.85
N LEU A 144 0.30 11.02 8.01
CA LEU A 144 -0.63 11.48 9.05
C LEU A 144 -1.48 12.65 8.55
N ARG A 145 -0.87 13.64 7.89
CA ARG A 145 -1.60 14.75 7.27
C ARG A 145 -2.64 14.26 6.25
N GLN A 146 -2.29 13.29 5.43
CA GLN A 146 -3.21 12.68 4.47
C GLN A 146 -4.36 11.93 5.19
N GLU A 147 -4.08 11.22 6.29
CA GLU A 147 -5.14 10.63 7.13
C GLU A 147 -6.11 11.68 7.66
N ASP A 148 -5.61 12.83 8.12
CA ASP A 148 -6.43 13.92 8.66
C ASP A 148 -7.29 14.59 7.57
N LEU A 149 -6.79 14.71 6.34
CA LEU A 149 -7.59 15.16 5.20
C LEU A 149 -8.76 14.22 4.91
N VAL A 150 -8.52 12.91 4.94
CA VAL A 150 -9.59 11.92 4.76
C VAL A 150 -10.58 11.95 5.93
N ARG A 151 -10.13 12.13 7.17
CA ARG A 151 -11.01 12.31 8.34
C ARG A 151 -11.91 13.52 8.19
N SER A 152 -11.32 14.67 7.84
CA SER A 152 -12.06 15.93 7.65
C SER A 152 -13.11 15.81 6.56
N PHE A 153 -12.78 15.18 5.43
CA PHE A 153 -13.72 14.90 4.36
C PHE A 153 -14.92 14.06 4.86
N VAL A 154 -14.68 13.00 5.60
CA VAL A 154 -15.75 12.14 6.14
C VAL A 154 -16.60 12.87 7.16
N LEU A 155 -15.99 13.68 8.03
CA LEU A 155 -16.72 14.44 9.04
C LEU A 155 -17.68 15.48 8.41
N ALA A 156 -17.27 16.09 7.31
CA ALA A 156 -18.09 17.03 6.55
C ALA A 156 -19.25 16.35 5.79
N ASN A 157 -19.11 15.05 5.44
CA ASN A 157 -20.03 14.34 4.55
C ASN A 157 -20.74 13.17 5.26
N SER A 158 -22.00 13.37 5.69
CA SER A 158 -22.75 12.46 6.59
C SER A 158 -22.93 11.02 6.06
N LYS A 159 -22.98 10.82 4.73
CA LYS A 159 -23.17 9.51 4.10
C LYS A 159 -21.86 8.79 3.77
N THR A 160 -20.71 9.40 4.12
CA THR A 160 -19.39 8.86 3.80
C THR A 160 -18.73 8.26 5.03
N THR A 161 -18.01 7.17 4.81
CA THR A 161 -17.16 6.51 5.81
C THR A 161 -15.73 6.39 5.29
N ALA A 162 -14.76 6.15 6.16
CA ALA A 162 -13.38 5.90 5.77
C ALA A 162 -12.76 4.71 6.50
N LEU A 163 -11.85 4.03 5.78
CA LEU A 163 -10.88 3.12 6.33
C LEU A 163 -9.47 3.72 6.13
N LEU A 164 -8.78 3.99 7.23
CA LEU A 164 -7.36 4.36 7.24
C LEU A 164 -6.54 3.08 7.46
N ALA A 165 -6.09 2.47 6.39
CA ALA A 165 -5.35 1.21 6.44
C ALA A 165 -3.85 1.49 6.58
N ARG A 166 -3.27 1.30 7.77
CA ARG A 166 -1.84 1.44 8.05
C ARG A 166 -1.15 0.11 7.76
N PHE A 167 -0.48 0.05 6.62
CA PHE A 167 0.20 -1.18 6.19
C PHE A 167 1.57 -1.35 6.83
N SER A 168 1.93 -2.59 7.12
CA SER A 168 3.30 -3.02 7.38
C SER A 168 4.12 -3.03 6.08
N THR A 169 5.20 -3.79 5.99
CA THR A 169 6.03 -3.80 4.78
C THR A 169 5.37 -4.65 3.68
N LEU A 170 4.81 -3.97 2.68
CA LEU A 170 4.23 -4.63 1.51
C LEU A 170 5.30 -5.24 0.60
N TYR A 171 5.06 -6.47 0.14
CA TYR A 171 5.85 -7.09 -0.91
C TYR A 171 4.97 -7.92 -1.85
N GLY A 172 5.43 -8.17 -3.07
CA GLY A 172 4.66 -8.97 -4.02
C GLY A 172 5.13 -8.81 -5.47
N PRO A 173 4.51 -9.54 -6.40
CA PRO A 173 4.75 -9.42 -7.83
C PRO A 173 4.43 -8.01 -8.36
N GLY A 174 5.22 -7.53 -9.33
CA GLY A 174 4.96 -6.25 -10.00
C GLY A 174 5.48 -5.01 -9.26
N GLN A 175 6.40 -5.19 -8.32
CA GLN A 175 7.06 -4.06 -7.68
C GLN A 175 7.95 -3.31 -8.68
N SER A 176 7.70 -1.99 -8.83
CA SER A 176 8.39 -1.12 -9.80
C SER A 176 9.91 -1.17 -9.67
N LEU A 177 10.60 -1.15 -10.84
CA LEU A 177 12.07 -1.17 -10.95
C LEU A 177 12.74 0.10 -10.37
N GLY A 178 12.07 1.26 -10.45
CA GLY A 178 12.62 2.54 -10.03
C GLY A 178 12.52 2.85 -8.53
N LYS A 179 11.81 2.04 -7.75
CA LYS A 179 11.70 2.28 -6.31
C LYS A 179 12.88 1.67 -5.55
N ARG A 180 13.61 2.52 -4.81
CA ARG A 180 14.69 2.09 -3.89
C ARG A 180 14.18 1.23 -2.71
N GLN A 181 12.88 1.02 -2.58
CA GLN A 181 12.24 0.18 -1.56
C GLN A 181 11.74 -1.13 -2.16
N GLY A 182 11.82 -2.20 -1.36
CA GLY A 182 11.36 -3.52 -1.72
C GLY A 182 12.48 -4.54 -1.67
N LEU A 183 12.94 -4.83 -0.46
CA LEU A 183 14.04 -5.80 -0.23
C LEU A 183 13.79 -7.12 -0.96
N VAL A 184 12.58 -7.66 -0.91
CA VAL A 184 12.25 -8.96 -1.52
C VAL A 184 12.43 -8.92 -3.04
N ALA A 185 11.89 -7.90 -3.72
CA ALA A 185 12.04 -7.78 -5.17
C ALA A 185 13.49 -7.44 -5.57
N HIS A 186 14.20 -6.64 -4.76
CA HIS A 186 15.62 -6.33 -4.98
C HIS A 186 16.47 -7.59 -4.91
N ILE A 187 16.31 -8.43 -3.89
CA ILE A 187 17.03 -9.71 -3.77
C ILE A 187 16.73 -10.61 -4.97
N ALA A 188 15.46 -10.74 -5.37
CA ALA A 188 15.06 -11.54 -6.51
C ALA A 188 15.80 -11.11 -7.80
N ARG A 189 15.84 -9.81 -8.09
CA ARG A 189 16.50 -9.22 -9.27
C ARG A 189 18.01 -9.44 -9.23
N CYS A 190 18.65 -9.22 -8.09
CA CYS A 190 20.10 -9.46 -7.94
C CYS A 190 20.45 -10.94 -8.17
N ILE A 191 19.65 -11.87 -7.65
CA ILE A 191 19.84 -13.30 -7.88
C ILE A 191 19.75 -13.63 -9.37
N LEU A 192 18.72 -13.14 -10.07
CA LEU A 192 18.51 -13.40 -11.48
C LEU A 192 19.63 -12.84 -12.37
N ARG A 193 20.13 -11.66 -12.01
CA ARG A 193 21.22 -10.98 -12.74
C ARG A 193 22.62 -11.38 -12.27
N ASN A 194 22.74 -12.29 -11.33
CA ASN A 194 24.00 -12.67 -10.68
C ASN A 194 24.77 -11.49 -10.06
N GLN A 195 24.03 -10.49 -9.56
CA GLN A 195 24.58 -9.30 -8.94
C GLN A 195 24.76 -9.46 -7.42
N VAL A 196 25.61 -8.63 -6.84
CA VAL A 196 25.82 -8.56 -5.39
C VAL A 196 24.61 -7.85 -4.75
N ILE A 197 24.10 -8.45 -3.68
CA ILE A 197 23.02 -7.89 -2.87
C ILE A 197 23.64 -7.09 -1.75
N GLN A 198 23.44 -5.78 -1.74
CA GLN A 198 23.84 -4.92 -0.63
C GLN A 198 22.76 -4.86 0.43
N ILE A 199 23.08 -5.21 1.67
CA ILE A 199 22.19 -5.15 2.81
C ILE A 199 22.76 -4.15 3.82
N TYR A 200 21.96 -3.13 4.14
CA TYR A 200 22.35 -1.98 4.96
C TYR A 200 21.88 -2.09 6.41
N VAL A 201 21.22 -3.17 6.77
CA VAL A 201 20.72 -3.42 8.14
C VAL A 201 21.22 -4.77 8.64
N PRO A 202 21.36 -4.96 9.97
CA PRO A 202 21.73 -6.27 10.54
C PRO A 202 20.76 -7.38 10.12
N PHE A 203 21.25 -8.61 10.00
CA PHE A 203 20.44 -9.76 9.58
C PHE A 203 19.36 -10.14 10.59
N ASP A 204 19.56 -9.80 11.85
CA ASP A 204 18.59 -9.98 12.93
C ASP A 204 17.54 -8.85 13.01
N THR A 205 17.58 -7.89 12.09
CA THR A 205 16.54 -6.86 11.99
C THR A 205 15.20 -7.50 11.70
N ILE A 206 14.22 -7.24 12.58
CA ILE A 206 12.88 -7.80 12.52
C ILE A 206 11.91 -6.78 11.91
N ARG A 207 11.13 -7.24 10.94
CA ARG A 207 10.05 -6.51 10.29
C ARG A 207 8.84 -7.42 10.14
N ASP A 208 7.72 -6.79 9.89
CA ASP A 208 6.54 -7.46 9.39
C ASP A 208 6.45 -7.28 7.88
N TYR A 209 6.33 -8.39 7.16
CA TYR A 209 6.19 -8.42 5.71
C TYR A 209 4.85 -9.05 5.34
N ILE A 210 3.99 -8.27 4.70
CA ILE A 210 2.70 -8.76 4.22
C ILE A 210 2.66 -8.79 2.69
N ALA A 211 2.18 -9.90 2.13
CA ALA A 211 2.01 -10.02 0.68
C ALA A 211 0.90 -9.06 0.20
N ALA A 212 1.11 -8.43 -0.96
CA ALA A 212 0.17 -7.42 -1.48
C ALA A 212 -1.24 -7.97 -1.70
N ASP A 213 -1.38 -9.24 -2.11
CA ASP A 213 -2.69 -9.87 -2.29
C ASP A 213 -3.38 -10.15 -0.94
N GLU A 214 -2.63 -10.57 0.09
CA GLU A 214 -3.14 -10.70 1.46
C GLU A 214 -3.55 -9.34 2.03
N ALA A 215 -2.74 -8.31 1.81
CA ALA A 215 -3.01 -6.95 2.25
C ALA A 215 -4.26 -6.35 1.57
N ALA A 216 -4.44 -6.61 0.27
CA ALA A 216 -5.62 -6.18 -0.48
C ALA A 216 -6.89 -6.85 0.05
N ALA A 217 -6.85 -8.17 0.24
CA ALA A 217 -7.96 -8.91 0.83
C ALA A 217 -8.33 -8.40 2.23
N ALA A 218 -7.33 -8.17 3.09
CA ALA A 218 -7.53 -7.62 4.44
C ALA A 218 -8.11 -6.21 4.43
N MET A 219 -7.68 -5.35 3.49
CA MET A 219 -8.21 -4.00 3.33
C MET A 219 -9.69 -4.02 2.91
N VAL A 220 -10.03 -4.84 1.91
CA VAL A 220 -11.42 -4.97 1.41
C VAL A 220 -12.32 -5.56 2.50
N ALA A 221 -11.88 -6.62 3.17
CA ALA A 221 -12.61 -7.22 4.28
C ALA A 221 -12.85 -6.23 5.43
N ALA A 222 -11.80 -5.47 5.83
CA ALA A 222 -11.92 -4.44 6.86
C ALA A 222 -12.88 -3.32 6.45
N LEU A 223 -12.93 -2.96 5.17
CA LEU A 223 -13.89 -2.00 4.64
C LEU A 223 -15.33 -2.50 4.74
N ARG A 224 -15.55 -3.77 4.42
CA ARG A 224 -16.89 -4.37 4.26
C ARG A 224 -17.40 -5.11 5.49
N SER A 225 -16.55 -5.38 6.51
CA SER A 225 -16.99 -6.02 7.75
C SER A 225 -17.95 -5.11 8.52
N THR A 226 -19.07 -5.67 8.95
CA THR A 226 -20.13 -5.20 9.87
C THR A 226 -20.69 -3.75 9.80
N SER A 227 -21.96 -3.66 10.20
CA SER A 227 -22.83 -2.47 10.16
C SER A 227 -22.58 -1.42 11.26
N GLU A 228 -21.89 -1.77 12.34
CA GLU A 228 -21.65 -0.87 13.48
C GLU A 228 -20.21 -0.38 13.54
N LYS A 229 -19.81 0.39 12.55
CA LYS A 229 -18.46 0.96 12.50
C LYS A 229 -18.45 2.44 12.85
N PRO A 230 -17.36 2.91 13.47
CA PRO A 230 -17.11 4.34 13.50
C PRO A 230 -17.02 4.86 12.06
N ARG A 231 -17.47 6.09 11.83
CA ARG A 231 -17.42 6.68 10.49
C ARG A 231 -16.00 6.71 9.90
N VAL A 232 -14.99 6.77 10.75
CA VAL A 232 -13.58 6.62 10.37
C VAL A 232 -12.99 5.48 11.17
N LEU A 233 -12.62 4.40 10.50
CA LEU A 233 -11.93 3.27 11.08
C LEU A 233 -10.45 3.35 10.74
N MET A 234 -9.56 3.32 11.75
CA MET A 234 -8.13 3.12 11.54
C MET A 234 -7.77 1.68 11.87
N LYS A 235 -7.07 1.00 10.94
CA LYS A 235 -6.67 -0.40 11.11
C LYS A 235 -5.22 -0.61 10.69
N ILE A 236 -4.47 -1.35 11.51
CA ILE A 236 -3.16 -1.89 11.13
C ILE A 236 -3.39 -3.13 10.25
N VAL A 237 -2.80 -3.12 9.06
CA VAL A 237 -2.83 -4.23 8.11
C VAL A 237 -1.43 -4.82 8.02
N ALA A 238 -1.22 -5.90 8.73
CA ALA A 238 0.07 -6.58 8.90
C ALA A 238 -0.10 -8.09 8.81
N SER A 239 0.98 -8.80 8.55
CA SER A 239 0.98 -10.27 8.61
C SER A 239 0.96 -10.79 10.05
N GLU A 240 1.35 -9.94 10.99
CA GLU A 240 1.53 -10.23 12.42
C GLU A 240 2.62 -11.33 12.67
N ARG A 241 3.50 -11.50 11.69
CA ARG A 241 4.60 -12.47 11.73
C ARG A 241 5.94 -11.74 11.71
N PRO A 242 6.63 -11.70 12.86
CA PRO A 242 7.97 -11.14 12.91
C PRO A 242 8.90 -11.94 12.00
N THR A 243 9.54 -11.25 11.05
CA THR A 243 10.42 -11.87 10.07
C THR A 243 11.77 -11.16 10.08
N THR A 244 12.86 -11.92 10.21
CA THR A 244 14.21 -11.40 10.12
C THR A 244 14.70 -11.32 8.68
N ILE A 245 15.71 -10.48 8.44
CA ILE A 245 16.39 -10.44 7.14
C ILE A 245 17.05 -11.79 6.84
N ALA A 246 17.58 -12.46 7.86
CA ALA A 246 18.17 -13.80 7.73
C ALA A 246 17.16 -14.84 7.21
N GLU A 247 15.91 -14.81 7.71
CA GLU A 247 14.85 -15.70 7.23
C GLU A 247 14.49 -15.44 5.77
N ILE A 248 14.38 -14.18 5.35
CA ILE A 248 14.14 -13.83 3.93
C ILE A 248 15.26 -14.41 3.05
N ILE A 249 16.52 -14.22 3.45
CA ILE A 249 17.69 -14.75 2.72
C ILE A 249 17.65 -16.29 2.65
N SER A 250 17.29 -16.93 3.75
CA SER A 250 17.17 -18.40 3.84
C SER A 250 16.13 -18.92 2.85
N VAL A 251 14.96 -18.27 2.76
CA VAL A 251 13.92 -18.62 1.80
C VAL A 251 14.44 -18.46 0.36
N PHE A 252 15.13 -17.37 0.04
CA PHE A 252 15.73 -17.19 -1.28
C PHE A 252 16.77 -18.26 -1.63
N ARG A 253 17.61 -18.67 -0.68
CA ARG A 253 18.59 -19.78 -0.88
C ARG A 253 17.88 -21.06 -1.29
N ARG A 254 16.77 -21.40 -0.64
CA ARG A 254 15.96 -22.58 -0.98
C ARG A 254 15.35 -22.51 -2.37
N ILE A 255 14.76 -21.36 -2.75
CA ILE A 255 14.08 -21.17 -4.04
C ILE A 255 15.09 -21.09 -5.19
N ALA A 256 16.18 -20.37 -5.02
CA ALA A 256 17.16 -20.13 -6.08
C ALA A 256 18.10 -21.33 -6.30
N ARG A 257 18.16 -22.27 -5.37
CA ARG A 257 19.07 -23.43 -5.35
C ARG A 257 20.56 -23.05 -5.48
N ARG A 258 20.89 -21.80 -5.15
CA ARG A 258 22.26 -21.26 -5.12
C ARG A 258 22.35 -20.18 -4.04
N PRO A 259 23.52 -20.00 -3.39
CA PRO A 259 23.68 -18.94 -2.40
C PRO A 259 23.62 -17.56 -3.08
N PRO A 260 22.81 -16.63 -2.58
CA PRO A 260 22.87 -15.24 -3.02
C PRO A 260 24.21 -14.61 -2.60
N ARG A 261 24.76 -13.77 -3.46
CA ARG A 261 26.02 -13.04 -3.18
C ARG A 261 25.68 -11.80 -2.35
N ILE A 262 25.96 -11.83 -1.05
CA ILE A 262 25.54 -10.77 -0.12
C ILE A 262 26.78 -10.05 0.42
N VAL A 263 26.70 -8.72 0.46
CA VAL A 263 27.64 -7.83 1.14
C VAL A 263 26.86 -6.96 2.12
N THR A 264 27.31 -6.89 3.36
CA THR A 264 26.77 -5.97 4.36
C THR A 264 27.59 -4.69 4.35
N SER A 265 26.93 -3.55 4.34
CA SER A 265 27.57 -2.25 4.43
C SER A 265 26.82 -1.34 5.38
N ALA A 266 27.54 -0.48 6.11
CA ALA A 266 26.94 0.54 6.93
C ALA A 266 26.30 1.62 6.03
N SER A 267 25.10 2.09 6.38
CA SER A 267 24.44 3.21 5.71
C SER A 267 23.78 4.11 6.74
N ASN A 268 23.84 5.40 6.51
CA ASN A 268 23.07 6.38 7.32
C ASN A 268 21.58 6.14 7.24
N LEU A 269 21.08 5.52 6.16
CA LEU A 269 19.69 5.13 6.03
C LEU A 269 19.26 4.06 7.05
N SER A 270 20.18 3.27 7.59
CA SER A 270 19.87 2.27 8.62
C SER A 270 19.31 2.92 9.90
N LYS A 271 19.68 4.19 10.19
CA LYS A 271 19.21 4.95 11.35
C LYS A 271 17.72 5.34 11.24
N LEU A 272 17.16 5.37 10.03
CA LEU A 272 15.74 5.66 9.80
C LEU A 272 14.83 4.48 10.17
N TYR A 273 15.40 3.33 10.45
CA TYR A 273 14.66 2.09 10.66
C TYR A 273 14.90 1.56 12.07
N SER A 274 13.85 1.40 12.85
CA SER A 274 13.91 0.67 14.12
C SER A 274 14.46 -0.75 13.88
N ARG A 275 15.26 -1.30 14.79
CA ARG A 275 15.78 -2.67 14.69
C ARG A 275 14.70 -3.74 14.82
N ARG A 276 13.61 -3.43 15.51
CA ARG A 276 12.51 -4.36 15.78
C ARG A 276 11.17 -3.63 15.69
N VAL A 277 10.29 -4.16 14.84
CA VAL A 277 8.90 -3.67 14.72
C VAL A 277 7.99 -4.89 14.67
N LEU A 278 7.09 -5.00 15.64
CA LEU A 278 6.05 -6.02 15.73
C LEU A 278 4.69 -5.35 15.70
N PHE A 279 3.80 -5.84 14.85
CA PHE A 279 2.43 -5.38 14.75
C PHE A 279 1.47 -6.46 15.24
N GLN A 280 0.41 -6.03 15.92
CA GLN A 280 -0.73 -6.86 16.29
C GLN A 280 -1.99 -6.02 16.23
N SER A 281 -2.89 -6.31 15.30
CA SER A 281 -4.17 -5.60 15.21
C SER A 281 -5.10 -6.06 16.34
N LYS A 282 -5.72 -5.10 17.03
CA LYS A 282 -6.76 -5.35 18.04
C LYS A 282 -8.15 -5.47 17.42
N LEU A 283 -8.30 -5.02 16.19
CA LEU A 283 -9.57 -5.12 15.48
C LEU A 283 -9.73 -6.54 14.94
N LEU A 284 -10.57 -7.31 15.63
CA LEU A 284 -10.88 -8.68 15.27
C LEU A 284 -11.32 -8.77 13.82
N GLN A 285 -10.74 -9.70 13.10
CA GLN A 285 -11.12 -10.03 11.75
C GLN A 285 -12.32 -11.01 11.79
N GLU A 286 -13.49 -10.54 12.17
CA GLU A 286 -14.71 -11.38 12.20
C GLU A 286 -15.06 -11.95 10.82
N SER A 287 -14.45 -11.44 9.75
CA SER A 287 -14.73 -11.84 8.38
C SER A 287 -13.51 -11.72 7.46
N ALA A 288 -12.28 -11.84 7.99
CA ALA A 288 -11.13 -11.83 7.10
C ALA A 288 -11.18 -13.07 6.20
N PRO A 289 -11.07 -12.88 4.88
CA PRO A 289 -10.81 -14.02 4.03
C PRO A 289 -9.54 -14.69 4.55
N ALA A 290 -9.60 -16.01 4.74
CA ALA A 290 -8.51 -16.80 5.29
C ALA A 290 -7.29 -16.91 4.35
N ILE A 291 -7.03 -15.89 3.51
CA ILE A 291 -5.85 -15.84 2.67
C ILE A 291 -4.68 -15.35 3.52
N ARG A 292 -3.91 -16.30 4.00
CA ARG A 292 -2.61 -16.08 4.60
C ARG A 292 -1.52 -16.61 3.68
N ILE A 293 -0.72 -15.71 3.14
CA ILE A 293 0.37 -16.07 2.23
C ILE A 293 1.63 -16.28 3.05
N SER A 294 2.15 -17.52 3.09
CA SER A 294 3.42 -17.77 3.76
C SER A 294 4.57 -17.04 3.04
N LEU A 295 5.62 -16.70 3.79
CA LEU A 295 6.81 -16.04 3.23
C LEU A 295 7.40 -16.81 2.04
N LEU A 296 7.41 -18.16 2.12
CA LEU A 296 7.89 -19.03 1.05
C LEU A 296 7.06 -18.87 -0.23
N ILE A 297 5.74 -18.90 -0.11
CA ILE A 297 4.82 -18.75 -1.26
C ILE A 297 4.97 -17.36 -1.86
N GLY A 298 4.93 -16.31 -1.04
CA GLY A 298 5.01 -14.94 -1.51
C GLY A 298 6.35 -14.62 -2.19
N ILE A 299 7.48 -15.08 -1.65
CA ILE A 299 8.79 -14.92 -2.29
C ILE A 299 8.88 -15.73 -3.58
N SER A 300 8.29 -16.93 -3.63
CA SER A 300 8.24 -17.74 -4.87
C SER A 300 7.45 -17.02 -5.97
N GLN A 301 6.34 -16.39 -5.64
CA GLN A 301 5.56 -15.57 -6.58
C GLN A 301 6.37 -14.38 -7.11
N VAL A 302 7.10 -13.67 -6.22
CA VAL A 302 7.99 -12.58 -6.63
C VAL A 302 9.08 -13.08 -7.56
N MET A 303 9.76 -14.19 -7.22
CA MET A 303 10.80 -14.79 -8.07
C MET A 303 10.26 -15.17 -9.45
N THR A 304 9.07 -15.73 -9.52
CA THR A 304 8.43 -16.10 -10.78
C THR A 304 8.12 -14.88 -11.63
N ALA A 305 7.53 -13.84 -11.04
CA ALA A 305 7.23 -12.59 -11.74
C ALA A 305 8.49 -11.89 -12.25
N GLU A 306 9.55 -11.83 -11.44
CA GLU A 306 10.83 -11.22 -11.84
C GLU A 306 11.55 -12.05 -12.93
N ARG A 307 11.42 -13.40 -12.94
CA ARG A 307 11.91 -14.25 -14.04
C ARG A 307 11.20 -13.93 -15.35
N VAL A 308 9.89 -13.79 -15.33
CA VAL A 308 9.11 -13.42 -16.52
C VAL A 308 9.52 -12.02 -17.02
N ALA A 309 9.66 -11.05 -16.12
CA ALA A 309 10.12 -9.72 -16.48
C ALA A 309 11.54 -9.71 -17.06
N PHE A 310 12.45 -10.48 -16.47
CA PHE A 310 13.84 -10.63 -16.94
C PHE A 310 13.89 -11.26 -18.32
N ALA A 311 13.08 -12.30 -18.58
CA ALA A 311 13.03 -12.97 -19.88
C ALA A 311 12.50 -12.07 -21.00
N ARG A 312 11.62 -11.10 -20.67
CA ARG A 312 11.08 -10.12 -21.64
C ARG A 312 12.05 -8.97 -21.96
N SER A 313 13.05 -8.73 -21.13
CA SER A 313 14.01 -7.63 -21.29
C SER A 313 15.44 -8.11 -20.98
N PRO A 314 16.00 -9.06 -21.74
CA PRO A 314 17.27 -9.70 -21.41
C PRO A 314 18.50 -8.82 -21.59
N GLY A 315 18.38 -7.55 -22.02
CA GLY A 315 19.53 -6.82 -22.55
C GLY A 315 19.68 -5.34 -22.21
N VAL A 316 19.03 -4.80 -21.17
CA VAL A 316 19.29 -3.41 -20.75
C VAL A 316 20.20 -3.41 -19.51
N PRO A 317 21.53 -3.12 -19.64
CA PRO A 317 22.37 -2.77 -18.51
C PRO A 317 21.89 -1.41 -17.98
N GLN A 318 21.60 -1.32 -16.67
CA GLN A 318 21.41 -0.05 -15.96
C GLN A 318 22.69 0.34 -15.24
#